data_65658c976d5a68d7141fe50f9e913ba2
#
_entry.id   65658c976d5a68d7141fe50f9e913ba2
#
_cell.length_a   1.000
_cell.length_b   1.000
_cell.length_c   1.000
_cell.angle_alpha   90.00
_cell.angle_beta   90.00
_cell.angle_gamma   90.00
#
_symmetry.space_group_name_H-M   'P 1'
#
loop_
_entity.id
_entity.type
_entity.pdbx_description
1 polymer ?
#
loop_
_entity_poly.entity_id
_entity_poly.type
_entity_poly.pdbx_seq_one_letter_code
_entity_poly.pdbx_strand_id
1 'polypeptide(L)'
;MAHMPKYKVEHYEKKIRRHFDPLIEEQELLIKQYKTDATDRIVVKLSKKMGADKILDALEKAEMQLERVQHQAMTFFHKKAKKDKDGEKDLSYDMADRKGKPATLKMCRDQLRKWAETLVDRELRTRPEGKQLAQLEALKQKSEDIVYENGDDVAIAKALDDCTKKIGITWVVDTSKIKQIASK
;
A
#
# COMPACT_ATOMS: atom_id res chain seq x y z
N MET A 1 3.62 5.85 37.69
CA MET A 1 4.35 5.35 36.50
C MET A 1 5.54 6.28 36.27
N ALA A 2 6.77 5.78 36.30
CA ALA A 2 7.96 6.59 36.04
C ALA A 2 8.01 6.87 34.53
N HIS A 3 7.78 8.13 34.13
CA HIS A 3 7.93 8.53 32.74
C HIS A 3 9.42 8.54 32.39
N MET A 4 9.75 7.84 31.28
CA MET A 4 11.10 7.85 30.74
C MET A 4 11.48 9.28 30.31
N PRO A 5 12.73 9.73 30.55
CA PRO A 5 13.20 11.01 30.03
C PRO A 5 13.11 11.10 28.51
N LYS A 6 12.67 12.25 27.97
CA LYS A 6 12.41 12.47 26.54
C LYS A 6 13.60 12.09 25.65
N TYR A 7 14.84 12.40 26.04
CA TYR A 7 16.04 12.08 25.28
C TYR A 7 16.28 10.57 25.14
N LYS A 8 15.84 9.76 26.09
CA LYS A 8 15.92 8.29 26.00
C LYS A 8 14.89 7.74 25.04
N VAL A 9 13.66 8.25 25.07
CA VAL A 9 12.61 7.89 24.10
C VAL A 9 13.11 8.16 22.68
N GLU A 10 13.61 9.37 22.42
CA GLU A 10 14.16 9.75 21.11
C GLU A 10 15.33 8.83 20.65
N HIS A 11 16.14 8.36 21.60
CA HIS A 11 17.22 7.43 21.31
C HIS A 11 16.71 6.07 20.84
N TYR A 12 15.68 5.51 21.51
CA TYR A 12 15.06 4.25 21.11
C TYR A 12 14.30 4.38 19.80
N GLU A 13 13.55 5.46 19.59
CA GLU A 13 12.88 5.74 18.32
C GLU A 13 13.86 5.76 17.15
N LYS A 14 15.01 6.41 17.29
CA LYS A 14 16.06 6.41 16.27
C LYS A 14 16.60 5.00 15.99
N LYS A 15 16.77 4.17 17.04
CA LYS A 15 17.19 2.78 16.87
C LYS A 15 16.11 1.95 16.15
N ILE A 16 14.85 2.10 16.53
CA ILE A 16 13.72 1.40 15.91
C ILE A 16 13.68 1.74 14.41
N ARG A 17 13.68 3.03 14.06
CA ARG A 17 13.69 3.46 12.65
C ARG A 17 14.91 2.90 11.90
N ARG A 18 16.10 2.93 12.48
CA ARG A 18 17.31 2.40 11.84
C ARG A 18 17.19 0.91 11.46
N HIS A 19 16.46 0.13 12.25
CA HIS A 19 16.27 -1.29 11.98
C HIS A 19 15.08 -1.57 11.06
N PHE A 20 13.97 -0.87 11.23
CA PHE A 20 12.74 -1.16 10.50
C PHE A 20 12.63 -0.43 9.16
N ASP A 21 13.06 0.84 9.08
CA ASP A 21 12.87 1.63 7.85
C ASP A 21 13.51 0.98 6.63
N PRO A 22 14.76 0.46 6.66
CA PRO A 22 15.33 -0.22 5.49
C PRO A 22 14.55 -1.46 5.06
N LEU A 23 14.02 -2.25 6.03
CA LEU A 23 13.24 -3.45 5.74
C LEU A 23 11.87 -3.09 5.12
N ILE A 24 11.26 -2.04 5.61
CA ILE A 24 9.99 -1.51 5.10
C ILE A 24 10.19 -0.97 3.69
N GLU A 25 11.22 -0.14 3.46
CA GLU A 25 11.55 0.43 2.14
C GLU A 25 11.84 -0.66 1.10
N GLU A 26 12.59 -1.70 1.46
CA GLU A 26 12.83 -2.85 0.58
C GLU A 26 11.52 -3.54 0.19
N GLN A 27 10.65 -3.78 1.17
CA GLN A 27 9.36 -4.41 0.94
C GLN A 27 8.41 -3.55 0.12
N GLU A 28 8.38 -2.24 0.34
CA GLU A 28 7.64 -1.27 -0.46
C GLU A 28 8.12 -1.25 -1.92
N LEU A 29 9.43 -1.34 -2.15
CA LEU A 29 10.00 -1.40 -3.49
C LEU A 29 9.53 -2.65 -4.24
N LEU A 30 9.55 -3.83 -3.60
CA LEU A 30 9.05 -5.08 -4.18
C LEU A 30 7.56 -4.97 -4.52
N ILE A 31 6.77 -4.40 -3.62
CA ILE A 31 5.34 -4.16 -3.84
C ILE A 31 5.12 -3.21 -5.01
N LYS A 32 5.90 -2.13 -5.12
CA LYS A 32 5.81 -1.17 -6.21
C LYS A 32 6.12 -1.80 -7.57
N GLN A 33 7.16 -2.63 -7.65
CA GLN A 33 7.49 -3.39 -8.85
C GLN A 33 6.35 -4.33 -9.24
N TYR A 34 5.86 -5.10 -8.27
CA TYR A 34 4.72 -6.00 -8.49
C TYR A 34 3.47 -5.24 -8.96
N LYS A 35 3.13 -4.10 -8.33
CA LYS A 35 1.97 -3.29 -8.72
C LYS A 35 2.06 -2.86 -10.19
N THR A 36 3.21 -2.39 -10.63
CA THR A 36 3.41 -1.96 -12.01
C THR A 36 3.13 -3.11 -12.99
N ASP A 37 3.79 -4.25 -12.80
CA ASP A 37 3.68 -5.40 -13.70
C ASP A 37 2.29 -6.05 -13.65
N ALA A 38 1.68 -6.12 -12.47
CA ALA A 38 0.36 -6.71 -12.29
C ALA A 38 -0.74 -5.81 -12.87
N THR A 39 -0.65 -4.50 -12.70
CA THR A 39 -1.63 -3.55 -13.22
C THR A 39 -1.73 -3.66 -14.73
N ASP A 40 -0.63 -3.66 -15.45
CA ASP A 40 -0.63 -3.74 -16.92
C ASP A 40 -1.23 -5.07 -17.41
N ARG A 41 -0.89 -6.19 -16.77
CA ARG A 41 -1.49 -7.50 -17.07
C ARG A 41 -2.99 -7.53 -16.79
N ILE A 42 -3.42 -6.93 -15.68
CA ILE A 42 -4.84 -6.91 -15.30
C ILE A 42 -5.64 -5.97 -16.18
N VAL A 43 -5.10 -4.83 -16.60
CA VAL A 43 -5.73 -3.92 -17.58
C VAL A 43 -6.09 -4.68 -18.85
N VAL A 44 -5.14 -5.42 -19.42
CA VAL A 44 -5.37 -6.21 -20.64
C VAL A 44 -6.45 -7.27 -20.44
N LYS A 45 -6.38 -8.03 -19.33
CA LYS A 45 -7.38 -9.06 -19.00
C LYS A 45 -8.77 -8.46 -18.78
N LEU A 46 -8.82 -7.36 -18.05
CA LEU A 46 -10.05 -6.66 -17.69
C LEU A 46 -10.72 -6.07 -18.94
N SER A 47 -9.95 -5.41 -19.81
CA SER A 47 -10.43 -4.85 -21.06
C SER A 47 -11.10 -5.92 -21.93
N LYS A 48 -10.44 -7.07 -22.12
CA LYS A 48 -10.99 -8.19 -22.88
C LYS A 48 -12.22 -8.79 -22.21
N LYS A 49 -12.17 -9.07 -20.90
CA LYS A 49 -13.28 -9.67 -20.15
C LYS A 49 -14.53 -8.79 -20.14
N MET A 50 -14.37 -7.48 -20.11
CA MET A 50 -15.47 -6.52 -20.11
C MET A 50 -15.95 -6.19 -21.54
N GLY A 51 -15.15 -6.48 -22.56
CA GLY A 51 -15.38 -6.05 -23.94
C GLY A 51 -15.10 -4.56 -24.18
N ALA A 52 -14.22 -3.98 -23.34
CA ALA A 52 -13.83 -2.57 -23.44
C ALA A 52 -12.85 -2.32 -24.60
N ASP A 53 -12.11 -3.35 -25.02
CA ASP A 53 -11.21 -3.34 -26.18
C ASP A 53 -11.90 -2.79 -27.44
N LYS A 54 -13.09 -3.30 -27.75
CA LYS A 54 -13.88 -2.85 -28.92
C LYS A 54 -14.26 -1.37 -28.85
N ILE A 55 -14.55 -0.87 -27.66
CA ILE A 55 -14.91 0.54 -27.45
C ILE A 55 -13.68 1.43 -27.53
N LEU A 56 -12.54 0.98 -27.00
CA LEU A 56 -11.27 1.71 -27.12
C LEU A 56 -10.83 1.79 -28.58
N ASP A 57 -10.91 0.70 -29.32
CA ASP A 57 -10.61 0.67 -30.76
C ASP A 57 -11.54 1.58 -31.58
N ALA A 58 -12.83 1.61 -31.20
CA ALA A 58 -13.79 2.49 -31.84
C ALA A 58 -13.48 3.97 -31.58
N LEU A 59 -13.07 4.32 -30.34
CA LEU A 59 -12.65 5.68 -29.98
C LEU A 59 -11.35 6.10 -30.69
N GLU A 60 -10.42 5.17 -30.89
CA GLU A 60 -9.14 5.43 -31.58
C GLU A 60 -9.32 5.67 -33.07
N LYS A 61 -10.29 4.98 -33.68
CA LYS A 61 -10.57 5.04 -35.12
C LYS A 61 -11.68 6.02 -35.49
N ALA A 62 -12.33 6.66 -34.53
CA ALA A 62 -13.49 7.52 -34.76
C ALA A 62 -13.06 8.91 -35.28
N GLU A 63 -13.02 9.10 -36.59
CA GLU A 63 -12.80 10.43 -37.18
C GLU A 63 -14.11 11.20 -37.42
N MET A 64 -15.16 10.54 -37.94
CA MET A 64 -16.40 11.20 -38.40
C MET A 64 -17.60 11.02 -37.45
N GLN A 65 -17.58 10.13 -36.50
CA GLN A 65 -18.68 9.87 -35.55
C GLN A 65 -18.22 9.92 -34.08
N LEU A 66 -17.25 10.76 -33.81
CA LEU A 66 -16.59 10.82 -32.52
C LEU A 66 -17.58 11.03 -31.34
N GLU A 67 -18.52 11.95 -31.47
CA GLU A 67 -19.52 12.22 -30.42
C GLU A 67 -20.39 11.01 -30.11
N ARG A 68 -20.83 10.29 -31.10
CA ARG A 68 -21.65 9.08 -30.94
C ARG A 68 -20.87 7.98 -30.25
N VAL A 69 -19.61 7.76 -30.62
CA VAL A 69 -18.73 6.75 -30.01
C VAL A 69 -18.38 7.15 -28.58
N GLN A 70 -18.13 8.43 -28.32
CA GLN A 70 -17.90 8.95 -26.97
C GLN A 70 -19.11 8.75 -26.06
N HIS A 71 -20.32 8.97 -26.55
CA HIS A 71 -21.55 8.71 -25.79
C HIS A 71 -21.73 7.21 -25.51
N GLN A 72 -21.45 6.34 -26.48
CA GLN A 72 -21.47 4.89 -26.29
C GLN A 72 -20.45 4.43 -25.24
N ALA A 73 -19.23 5.00 -25.27
CA ALA A 73 -18.19 4.72 -24.29
C ALA A 73 -18.62 5.12 -22.87
N MET A 74 -19.18 6.32 -22.70
CA MET A 74 -19.72 6.77 -21.40
C MET A 74 -20.78 5.81 -20.89
N THR A 75 -21.73 5.43 -21.72
CA THR A 75 -22.81 4.49 -21.34
C THR A 75 -22.26 3.13 -20.97
N PHE A 76 -21.26 2.64 -21.72
CA PHE A 76 -20.62 1.35 -21.44
C PHE A 76 -19.93 1.33 -20.08
N PHE A 77 -19.04 2.29 -19.82
CA PHE A 77 -18.30 2.36 -18.56
C PHE A 77 -19.23 2.59 -17.36
N HIS A 78 -20.28 3.42 -17.53
CA HIS A 78 -21.27 3.63 -16.48
C HIS A 78 -22.04 2.34 -16.12
N LYS A 79 -22.51 1.59 -17.11
CA LYS A 79 -23.19 0.32 -16.89
C LYS A 79 -22.30 -0.71 -16.21
N LYS A 80 -21.01 -0.79 -16.58
CA LYS A 80 -20.07 -1.72 -15.99
C LYS A 80 -19.78 -1.35 -14.53
N ALA A 81 -19.52 -0.07 -14.23
CA ALA A 81 -19.29 0.38 -12.89
C ALA A 81 -20.48 0.11 -11.96
N LYS A 82 -21.70 0.38 -12.43
CA LYS A 82 -22.93 0.12 -11.65
C LYS A 82 -23.12 -1.37 -11.35
N LYS A 83 -22.89 -2.24 -12.35
CA LYS A 83 -23.01 -3.69 -12.17
C LYS A 83 -22.01 -4.24 -11.15
N ASP A 84 -20.81 -3.68 -11.12
CA ASP A 84 -19.78 -4.13 -10.19
C ASP A 84 -20.00 -3.61 -8.77
N LYS A 85 -20.70 -2.48 -8.58
CA LYS A 85 -21.14 -2.03 -7.24
C LYS A 85 -22.15 -2.98 -6.59
N ASP A 86 -23.07 -3.51 -7.39
CA ASP A 86 -24.08 -4.46 -6.92
C ASP A 86 -23.51 -5.88 -6.70
N GLY A 87 -22.27 -6.16 -7.14
CA GLY A 87 -21.66 -7.49 -7.19
C GLY A 87 -20.34 -7.65 -6.44
N GLU A 88 -20.17 -7.13 -5.22
CA GLU A 88 -18.96 -7.27 -4.36
C GLU A 88 -17.66 -6.62 -4.87
N LYS A 89 -17.63 -6.07 -6.06
CA LYS A 89 -16.44 -5.40 -6.61
C LYS A 89 -16.62 -3.90 -6.51
N ASP A 90 -15.99 -3.33 -5.52
CA ASP A 90 -15.94 -1.88 -5.28
C ASP A 90 -15.12 -1.15 -6.36
N LEU A 91 -15.62 -1.16 -7.59
CA LEU A 91 -15.06 -0.39 -8.69
C LEU A 91 -15.66 1.01 -8.65
N SER A 92 -14.98 1.95 -8.02
CA SER A 92 -15.39 3.35 -8.00
C SER A 92 -15.46 3.91 -9.42
N TYR A 93 -16.51 4.66 -9.73
CA TYR A 93 -16.72 5.26 -11.04
C TYR A 93 -16.58 6.78 -10.95
N ASP A 94 -15.37 7.27 -11.22
CA ASP A 94 -15.07 8.71 -11.18
C ASP A 94 -15.58 9.52 -12.37
N MET A 95 -16.09 8.84 -13.43
CA MET A 95 -16.62 9.52 -14.61
C MET A 95 -18.05 10.04 -14.42
N ALA A 96 -18.74 9.64 -13.32
CA ALA A 96 -20.13 10.04 -13.05
C ALA A 96 -20.29 11.55 -12.77
N ASP A 97 -19.27 12.20 -12.21
CA ASP A 97 -19.31 13.63 -11.90
C ASP A 97 -19.12 14.55 -13.11
N ARG A 98 -18.90 13.96 -14.29
CA ARG A 98 -18.66 14.71 -15.53
C ARG A 98 -19.90 14.79 -16.40
N LYS A 99 -21.05 15.18 -15.83
CA LYS A 99 -22.28 15.42 -16.59
C LYS A 99 -21.98 16.31 -17.81
N GLY A 100 -22.23 15.76 -19.01
CA GLY A 100 -22.12 16.50 -20.26
C GLY A 100 -20.73 16.56 -20.90
N LYS A 101 -19.67 15.99 -20.32
CA LYS A 101 -18.36 15.95 -20.97
C LYS A 101 -18.17 14.64 -21.75
N PRO A 102 -17.69 14.69 -23.01
CA PRO A 102 -17.50 13.49 -23.81
C PRO A 102 -16.38 12.60 -23.23
N ALA A 103 -16.56 11.29 -23.31
CA ALA A 103 -15.53 10.32 -22.92
C ALA A 103 -14.39 10.33 -23.96
N THR A 104 -13.18 10.63 -23.53
CA THR A 104 -11.99 10.52 -24.36
C THR A 104 -11.33 9.14 -24.19
N LEU A 105 -10.55 8.72 -25.20
CA LEU A 105 -9.76 7.49 -25.15
C LEU A 105 -8.89 7.44 -23.90
N LYS A 106 -8.23 8.55 -23.55
CA LYS A 106 -7.41 8.68 -22.36
C LYS A 106 -8.22 8.41 -21.09
N MET A 107 -9.39 9.03 -20.94
CA MET A 107 -10.26 8.83 -19.77
C MET A 107 -10.70 7.37 -19.61
N CYS A 108 -11.02 6.69 -20.71
CA CYS A 108 -11.41 5.28 -20.68
C CYS A 108 -10.24 4.38 -20.29
N ARG A 109 -9.03 4.65 -20.79
CA ARG A 109 -7.81 3.94 -20.40
C ARG A 109 -7.46 4.18 -18.93
N ASP A 110 -7.54 5.42 -18.46
CA ASP A 110 -7.30 5.78 -17.05
C ASP A 110 -8.30 5.09 -16.11
N GLN A 111 -9.59 5.00 -16.53
CA GLN A 111 -10.60 4.30 -15.75
C GLN A 111 -10.33 2.79 -15.63
N LEU A 112 -9.95 2.14 -16.73
CA LEU A 112 -9.56 0.74 -16.72
C LEU A 112 -8.33 0.50 -15.83
N ARG A 113 -7.36 1.42 -15.86
CA ARG A 113 -6.17 1.35 -15.02
C ARG A 113 -6.52 1.47 -13.55
N LYS A 114 -7.36 2.42 -13.15
CA LYS A 114 -7.85 2.55 -11.76
C LYS A 114 -8.56 1.28 -11.28
N TRP A 115 -9.40 0.68 -12.11
CA TRP A 115 -10.04 -0.59 -11.78
C TRP A 115 -9.04 -1.72 -11.62
N ALA A 116 -8.04 -1.79 -12.49
CA ALA A 116 -6.96 -2.77 -12.37
C ALA A 116 -6.14 -2.56 -11.09
N GLU A 117 -5.80 -1.32 -10.75
CA GLU A 117 -5.09 -0.96 -9.49
C GLU A 117 -5.88 -1.40 -8.26
N THR A 118 -7.20 -1.17 -8.23
CA THR A 118 -8.06 -1.65 -7.14
C THR A 118 -8.01 -3.18 -6.98
N LEU A 119 -7.98 -3.92 -8.10
CA LEU A 119 -7.88 -5.38 -8.07
C LEU A 119 -6.50 -5.85 -7.62
N VAL A 120 -5.43 -5.17 -8.05
CA VAL A 120 -4.05 -5.44 -7.60
C VAL A 120 -3.90 -5.20 -6.10
N ASP A 121 -4.45 -4.10 -5.58
CA ASP A 121 -4.40 -3.79 -4.15
C ASP A 121 -5.13 -4.84 -3.29
N ARG A 122 -6.24 -5.38 -3.78
CA ARG A 122 -6.91 -6.52 -3.11
C ARG A 122 -6.06 -7.78 -3.13
N GLU A 123 -5.45 -8.09 -4.26
CA GLU A 123 -4.56 -9.24 -4.41
C GLU A 123 -3.37 -9.13 -3.46
N LEU A 124 -2.75 -7.95 -3.35
CA LEU A 124 -1.62 -7.70 -2.46
C LEU A 124 -1.92 -7.97 -0.99
N ARG A 125 -3.14 -7.69 -0.52
CA ARG A 125 -3.53 -7.98 0.88
C ARG A 125 -3.44 -9.47 1.23
N THR A 126 -3.55 -10.35 0.24
CA THR A 126 -3.48 -11.81 0.43
C THR A 126 -2.11 -12.39 0.11
N ARG A 127 -1.29 -11.66 -0.63
CA ARG A 127 0.05 -12.09 -1.04
C ARG A 127 1.07 -12.01 0.11
N PRO A 128 2.14 -12.84 0.04
CA PRO A 128 3.21 -12.82 1.03
C PRO A 128 3.82 -11.43 1.23
N GLU A 129 4.09 -10.71 0.12
CA GLU A 129 4.74 -9.39 0.14
C GLU A 129 3.90 -8.35 0.92
N GLY A 130 2.58 -8.31 0.66
CA GLY A 130 1.68 -7.39 1.36
C GLY A 130 1.49 -7.75 2.84
N LYS A 131 1.46 -9.06 3.16
CA LYS A 131 1.41 -9.53 4.56
C LYS A 131 2.69 -9.22 5.31
N GLN A 132 3.84 -9.36 4.65
CA GLN A 132 5.14 -9.07 5.25
C GLN A 132 5.29 -7.58 5.56
N LEU A 133 4.89 -6.69 4.66
CA LEU A 133 4.88 -5.25 4.92
C LEU A 133 4.01 -4.92 6.14
N ALA A 134 2.77 -5.41 6.17
CA ALA A 134 1.87 -5.17 7.28
C ALA A 134 2.41 -5.72 8.63
N GLN A 135 3.13 -6.84 8.60
CA GLN A 135 3.80 -7.38 9.79
C GLN A 135 4.95 -6.50 10.26
N LEU A 136 5.78 -5.98 9.34
CA LEU A 136 6.89 -5.08 9.67
C LEU A 136 6.38 -3.78 10.27
N GLU A 137 5.36 -3.17 9.68
CA GLU A 137 4.71 -1.95 10.20
C GLU A 137 4.11 -2.18 11.59
N ALA A 138 3.38 -3.29 11.80
CA ALA A 138 2.81 -3.64 13.08
C ALA A 138 3.89 -3.90 14.15
N LEU A 139 5.00 -4.54 13.79
CA LEU A 139 6.12 -4.77 14.71
C LEU A 139 6.86 -3.47 15.03
N LYS A 140 7.03 -2.57 14.07
CA LYS A 140 7.60 -1.23 14.30
C LYS A 140 6.74 -0.45 15.28
N GLN A 141 5.43 -0.37 15.05
CA GLN A 141 4.51 0.31 15.95
C GLN A 141 4.54 -0.29 17.37
N LYS A 142 4.47 -1.62 17.47
CA LYS A 142 4.56 -2.31 18.75
C LYS A 142 5.88 -2.04 19.46
N SER A 143 6.99 -1.90 18.73
CA SER A 143 8.29 -1.57 19.29
C SER A 143 8.32 -0.14 19.83
N GLU A 144 7.67 0.80 19.16
CA GLU A 144 7.48 2.17 19.64
C GLU A 144 6.62 2.18 20.90
N ASP A 145 5.50 1.47 20.94
CA ASP A 145 4.61 1.36 22.10
C ASP A 145 5.35 0.81 23.33
N ILE A 146 6.20 -0.23 23.16
CA ILE A 146 7.03 -0.79 24.24
C ILE A 146 7.92 0.27 24.89
N VAL A 147 8.49 1.19 24.12
CA VAL A 147 9.35 2.27 24.63
C VAL A 147 8.54 3.27 25.47
N TYR A 148 7.30 3.56 25.07
CA TYR A 148 6.44 4.49 25.82
C TYR A 148 5.86 3.87 27.10
N GLU A 149 5.60 2.57 27.10
CA GLU A 149 4.98 1.87 28.23
C GLU A 149 5.97 1.51 29.35
N ASN A 150 7.26 1.39 29.02
CA ASN A 150 8.28 0.95 29.98
C ASN A 150 9.23 2.09 30.37
N GLY A 151 9.50 2.21 31.66
CA GLY A 151 10.41 3.23 32.23
C GLY A 151 11.86 2.77 32.39
N ASP A 152 12.17 1.48 32.22
CA ASP A 152 13.48 0.88 32.49
C ASP A 152 14.15 0.35 31.21
N ASP A 153 15.43 0.71 31.03
CA ASP A 153 16.20 0.35 29.84
C ASP A 153 16.36 -1.18 29.66
N VAL A 154 16.47 -1.92 30.74
CA VAL A 154 16.64 -3.39 30.69
C VAL A 154 15.33 -4.07 30.30
N ALA A 155 14.22 -3.58 30.87
CA ALA A 155 12.88 -4.08 30.51
C ALA A 155 12.54 -3.80 29.06
N ILE A 156 12.87 -2.59 28.55
CA ILE A 156 12.66 -2.22 27.14
C ILE A 156 13.48 -3.12 26.22
N ALA A 157 14.80 -3.27 26.47
CA ALA A 157 15.66 -4.09 25.62
C ALA A 157 15.15 -5.52 25.53
N LYS A 158 14.76 -6.12 26.67
CA LYS A 158 14.21 -7.49 26.71
C LYS A 158 12.88 -7.58 25.95
N ALA A 159 11.95 -6.64 26.14
CA ALA A 159 10.67 -6.63 25.47
C ALA A 159 10.82 -6.43 23.95
N LEU A 160 11.78 -5.59 23.52
CA LEU A 160 12.11 -5.40 22.11
C LEU A 160 12.72 -6.66 21.50
N ASP A 161 13.67 -7.33 22.19
CA ASP A 161 14.24 -8.59 21.72
C ASP A 161 13.15 -9.67 21.55
N ASP A 162 12.25 -9.82 22.51
CA ASP A 162 11.14 -10.76 22.43
C ASP A 162 10.18 -10.41 21.27
N CYS A 163 9.91 -9.13 21.05
CA CYS A 163 9.04 -8.65 19.99
C CYS A 163 9.63 -8.90 18.59
N THR A 164 10.95 -8.67 18.44
CA THR A 164 11.62 -8.68 17.12
C THR A 164 12.40 -9.96 16.83
N LYS A 165 12.40 -10.92 17.74
CA LYS A 165 13.11 -12.21 17.61
C LYS A 165 12.81 -12.93 16.30
N LYS A 166 11.57 -12.88 15.84
CA LYS A 166 11.12 -13.54 14.61
C LYS A 166 11.70 -12.95 13.33
N ILE A 167 12.12 -11.69 13.36
CA ILE A 167 12.69 -10.97 12.20
C ILE A 167 14.21 -10.78 12.34
N GLY A 168 14.83 -11.39 13.36
CA GLY A 168 16.30 -11.42 13.53
C GLY A 168 16.93 -10.10 13.96
N ILE A 169 16.17 -9.14 14.44
CA ILE A 169 16.70 -7.89 15.01
C ILE A 169 17.12 -8.15 16.45
N THR A 170 18.37 -7.81 16.79
CA THR A 170 18.91 -7.93 18.13
C THR A 170 19.15 -6.54 18.73
N TRP A 171 18.63 -6.30 19.91
CA TRP A 171 18.78 -5.06 20.64
C TRP A 171 19.96 -5.20 21.62
N VAL A 172 21.16 -4.84 21.16
CA VAL A 172 22.34 -4.89 22.02
C VAL A 172 22.24 -3.79 23.07
N VAL A 173 21.99 -4.16 24.31
CA VAL A 173 22.27 -3.28 25.44
C VAL A 173 23.79 -3.23 25.57
N ASP A 174 24.39 -2.08 25.30
CA ASP A 174 25.83 -1.88 25.49
C ASP A 174 26.16 -1.87 27.00
N THR A 175 26.21 -3.08 27.57
CA THR A 175 26.49 -3.30 29.01
C THR A 175 27.89 -2.85 29.40
N SER A 176 28.78 -2.59 28.43
CA SER A 176 30.13 -2.10 28.69
C SER A 176 30.14 -0.67 29.24
N LYS A 177 29.19 0.18 28.84
CA LYS A 177 29.02 1.54 29.36
C LYS A 177 28.38 1.58 30.77
N ILE A 178 27.51 0.61 31.09
CA ILE A 178 26.84 0.52 32.39
C ILE A 178 27.86 0.15 33.49
N LYS A 179 28.81 -0.73 33.18
CA LYS A 179 29.87 -1.11 34.14
C LYS A 179 30.85 0.03 34.45
N GLN A 180 31.09 0.97 33.52
CA GLN A 180 31.97 2.12 33.75
C GLN A 180 31.35 3.20 34.66
N ILE A 181 30.02 3.28 34.72
CA ILE A 181 29.32 4.25 35.57
C ILE A 181 29.14 3.71 37.00
N ALA A 182 29.03 2.39 37.19
CA ALA A 182 28.90 1.74 38.50
C ALA A 182 30.24 1.57 39.24
N SER A 183 31.37 1.85 38.60
CA SER A 183 32.73 1.75 39.18
C SER A 183 33.39 3.12 39.44
N LYS A 184 32.63 4.20 39.42
CA LYS A 184 32.98 5.54 39.92
C LYS A 184 32.07 5.94 41.06
#